data_7f686c200d0ac7b49bcf6e89e77e70e2
#
_entry.id   7f686c200d0ac7b49bcf6e89e77e70e2
#
_cell.length_a   1.000
_cell.length_b   1.000
_cell.length_c   1.000
_cell.angle_alpha   90.00
_cell.angle_beta   90.00
_cell.angle_gamma   90.00
#
_symmetry.space_group_name_H-M   'P 1'
#
loop_
_entity.id
_entity.type
_entity.pdbx_description
1 polymer ?
#
loop_
_entity_poly.entity_id
_entity_poly.type
_entity_poly.pdbx_seq_one_letter_code
_entity_poly.pdbx_strand_id
1 'polypeptide(L)'
;MTDQEIFKFFPEPVFKYKLKDFKDLNKELSEYIYKLRDEDRNGLERSNKGGWHSKNFELAIKDSIQKRFAIIAQPYILNVFQNYGWKTENKNIRIKEMWAIINKNGDFNVLHTHPNCYLSAAYYVKAPENCGRFQVESPNIARRHSYPEISIRNELNTEGAGVDIDEGDLLIFPAYLPHKVRQNKSGEDRIVISFNVDIRA
;
A
#
# COMPACT_ATOMS: atom_id res chain seq x y z
N MET A 1 38.85 -19.92 1.58
CA MET A 1 37.68 -19.13 1.28
C MET A 1 38.18 -17.71 1.05
N THR A 2 37.85 -17.12 -0.07
CA THR A 2 38.22 -15.71 -0.34
C THR A 2 37.27 -14.81 0.43
N ASP A 3 37.78 -13.80 1.15
CA ASP A 3 36.96 -12.76 1.78
C ASP A 3 36.23 -12.01 0.66
N GLN A 4 34.89 -12.14 0.65
CA GLN A 4 34.05 -11.45 -0.33
C GLN A 4 33.15 -10.46 0.40
N GLU A 5 33.16 -9.21 -0.06
CA GLU A 5 32.22 -8.18 0.36
C GLU A 5 31.25 -7.86 -0.79
N ILE A 6 29.94 -7.78 -0.49
CA ILE A 6 28.91 -7.48 -1.48
C ILE A 6 28.24 -6.14 -1.14
N PHE A 7 28.43 -5.14 -1.99
CA PHE A 7 27.74 -3.86 -1.88
C PHE A 7 26.42 -3.92 -2.63
N LYS A 8 25.33 -3.47 -1.98
CA LYS A 8 23.98 -3.43 -2.54
C LYS A 8 23.54 -1.98 -2.66
N PHE A 9 23.38 -1.52 -3.89
CA PHE A 9 22.99 -0.17 -4.20
C PHE A 9 21.54 -0.10 -4.68
N PHE A 10 20.89 1.05 -4.46
CA PHE A 10 19.55 1.38 -4.95
C PHE A 10 18.45 0.42 -4.44
N PRO A 11 18.28 0.29 -3.12
CA PRO A 11 17.21 -0.53 -2.56
C PRO A 11 15.84 0.09 -2.86
N GLU A 12 14.85 -0.78 -3.09
CA GLU A 12 13.44 -0.42 -3.25
C GLU A 12 12.67 -0.85 -1.98
N PRO A 13 12.58 -0.02 -0.96
CA PRO A 13 12.01 -0.42 0.31
C PRO A 13 10.48 -0.42 0.29
N VAL A 14 9.89 -1.37 1.01
CA VAL A 14 8.50 -1.35 1.47
C VAL A 14 8.53 -1.34 2.98
N PHE A 15 8.07 -0.26 3.58
CA PHE A 15 7.97 -0.12 5.03
C PHE A 15 6.67 -0.76 5.50
N LYS A 16 6.78 -1.70 6.44
CA LYS A 16 5.62 -2.36 7.02
C LYS A 16 5.52 -2.01 8.50
N TYR A 17 4.37 -1.51 8.91
CA TYR A 17 4.03 -1.20 10.29
C TYR A 17 2.77 -1.97 10.70
N LYS A 18 2.67 -2.31 11.98
CA LYS A 18 1.42 -2.76 12.60
C LYS A 18 0.89 -1.59 13.44
N LEU A 19 -0.30 -1.11 13.15
CA LEU A 19 -0.95 -0.09 13.98
C LEU A 19 -1.29 -0.67 15.36
N LYS A 20 -1.06 0.13 16.41
CA LYS A 20 -1.50 -0.24 17.75
C LYS A 20 -3.01 -0.11 17.86
N ASP A 21 -3.63 -0.94 18.69
CA ASP A 21 -5.07 -0.89 19.01
C ASP A 21 -5.98 -0.82 17.77
N PHE A 22 -5.56 -1.47 16.69
CA PHE A 22 -6.22 -1.38 15.39
C PHE A 22 -7.63 -1.97 15.35
N LYS A 23 -8.01 -2.84 16.27
CA LYS A 23 -9.27 -3.60 16.20
C LYS A 23 -10.50 -2.70 16.24
N ASP A 24 -10.55 -1.75 17.19
CA ASP A 24 -11.66 -0.80 17.31
C ASP A 24 -11.68 0.18 16.14
N LEU A 25 -10.50 0.67 15.74
CA LEU A 25 -10.34 1.51 14.56
C LEU A 25 -10.86 0.81 13.30
N ASN A 26 -10.48 -0.46 13.10
CA ASN A 26 -10.89 -1.25 11.93
C ASN A 26 -12.38 -1.53 11.90
N LYS A 27 -13.01 -1.73 13.05
CA LYS A 27 -14.46 -1.86 13.14
C LYS A 27 -15.16 -0.60 12.61
N GLU A 28 -14.80 0.58 13.13
CA GLU A 28 -15.38 1.84 12.70
C GLU A 28 -15.07 2.15 11.22
N LEU A 29 -13.84 1.89 10.76
CA LEU A 29 -13.46 2.05 9.37
C LEU A 29 -14.24 1.11 8.44
N SER A 30 -14.45 -0.13 8.84
CA SER A 30 -15.24 -1.09 8.07
C SER A 30 -16.69 -0.62 7.92
N GLU A 31 -17.32 -0.18 9.01
CA GLU A 31 -18.69 0.35 9.00
C GLU A 31 -18.80 1.57 8.05
N TYR A 32 -17.85 2.50 8.15
CA TYR A 32 -17.77 3.66 7.27
C TYR A 32 -17.62 3.27 5.79
N ILE A 33 -16.70 2.34 5.48
CA ILE A 33 -16.41 1.91 4.10
C ILE A 33 -17.60 1.17 3.50
N TYR A 34 -18.27 0.30 4.27
CA TYR A 34 -19.47 -0.37 3.80
C TYR A 34 -20.62 0.59 3.55
N LYS A 35 -20.78 1.61 4.40
CA LYS A 35 -21.77 2.67 4.18
C LYS A 35 -21.50 3.41 2.86
N LEU A 36 -20.26 3.81 2.59
CA LEU A 36 -19.88 4.45 1.32
C LEU A 36 -20.19 3.56 0.10
N ARG A 37 -19.95 2.25 0.22
CA ARG A 37 -20.29 1.30 -0.85
C ARG A 37 -21.79 1.20 -1.08
N ASP A 38 -22.58 1.21 -0.03
CA ASP A 38 -24.04 1.11 -0.15
C ASP A 38 -24.66 2.39 -0.74
N GLU A 39 -24.03 3.55 -0.50
CA GLU A 39 -24.39 4.85 -1.10
C GLU A 39 -23.96 4.97 -2.58
N ASP A 40 -22.84 4.33 -2.98
CA ASP A 40 -22.31 4.33 -4.35
C ASP A 40 -21.87 2.91 -4.75
N ARG A 41 -22.84 2.08 -5.12
CA ARG A 41 -22.58 0.65 -5.41
C ARG A 41 -21.69 0.41 -6.64
N ASN A 42 -21.64 1.34 -7.56
CA ASN A 42 -20.84 1.22 -8.77
C ASN A 42 -19.36 1.47 -8.47
N GLY A 43 -19.05 2.46 -7.63
CA GLY A 43 -17.68 2.86 -7.34
C GLY A 43 -16.92 3.32 -8.59
N LEU A 44 -15.60 3.20 -8.53
CA LEU A 44 -14.69 3.57 -9.61
C LEU A 44 -13.94 2.33 -10.13
N GLU A 45 -13.64 2.32 -11.43
CA GLU A 45 -12.70 1.39 -12.03
C GLU A 45 -11.33 2.07 -12.19
N ARG A 46 -10.29 1.49 -11.57
CA ARG A 46 -8.90 1.93 -11.59
C ARG A 46 -7.99 0.73 -11.82
N SER A 47 -7.11 0.44 -10.85
CA SER A 47 -6.31 -0.80 -10.86
C SER A 47 -7.10 -2.04 -10.42
N ASN A 48 -8.28 -1.87 -9.82
CA ASN A 48 -9.15 -2.97 -9.41
C ASN A 48 -9.73 -3.71 -10.62
N LYS A 49 -9.71 -5.04 -10.54
CA LYS A 49 -10.45 -5.95 -11.42
C LYS A 49 -11.42 -6.74 -10.58
N GLY A 50 -12.72 -6.53 -10.85
CA GLY A 50 -13.76 -6.78 -9.86
C GLY A 50 -13.60 -5.82 -8.68
N GLY A 51 -14.29 -6.10 -7.59
CA GLY A 51 -14.21 -5.31 -6.37
C GLY A 51 -14.78 -3.90 -6.51
N TRP A 52 -14.94 -3.25 -5.38
CA TRP A 52 -15.44 -1.88 -5.30
C TRP A 52 -14.30 -0.92 -4.89
N HIS A 53 -14.21 0.23 -5.56
CA HIS A 53 -13.25 1.29 -5.28
C HIS A 53 -14.02 2.58 -4.99
N SER A 54 -13.82 3.18 -3.82
CA SER A 54 -14.50 4.42 -3.44
C SER A 54 -13.99 5.62 -4.25
N LYS A 55 -14.75 6.71 -4.24
CA LYS A 55 -14.21 8.05 -4.45
C LYS A 55 -13.20 8.39 -3.36
N ASN A 56 -12.43 9.47 -3.55
CA ASN A 56 -11.55 9.98 -2.52
C ASN A 56 -12.35 10.37 -1.27
N PHE A 57 -11.79 10.03 -0.12
CA PHE A 57 -12.37 10.42 1.16
C PHE A 57 -12.30 11.93 1.36
N GLU A 58 -13.36 12.50 1.93
CA GLU A 58 -13.41 13.90 2.32
C GLU A 58 -12.67 14.10 3.65
N LEU A 59 -11.39 14.48 3.58
CA LEU A 59 -10.53 14.65 4.75
C LEU A 59 -10.72 15.97 5.47
N ALA A 60 -11.48 16.91 4.91
CA ALA A 60 -11.80 18.19 5.54
C ALA A 60 -12.87 18.06 6.64
N ILE A 61 -13.68 17.00 6.61
CA ILE A 61 -14.72 16.76 7.61
C ILE A 61 -14.08 16.55 8.99
N LYS A 62 -14.36 17.49 9.91
CA LYS A 62 -13.85 17.46 11.27
C LYS A 62 -14.43 16.27 12.04
N ASP A 63 -13.64 15.67 12.90
CA ASP A 63 -14.01 14.55 13.78
C ASP A 63 -14.50 13.27 13.05
N SER A 64 -14.30 13.20 11.73
CA SER A 64 -14.64 12.01 10.95
C SER A 64 -13.62 10.87 11.12
N ILE A 65 -14.07 9.63 10.97
CA ILE A 65 -13.21 8.44 11.10
C ILE A 65 -12.05 8.44 10.11
N GLN A 66 -12.28 8.86 8.85
CA GLN A 66 -11.24 8.96 7.83
C GLN A 66 -10.19 10.04 8.16
N LYS A 67 -10.60 11.15 8.78
CA LYS A 67 -9.69 12.18 9.28
C LYS A 67 -8.87 11.68 10.46
N ARG A 68 -9.52 10.98 11.40
CA ARG A 68 -8.85 10.36 12.54
C ARG A 68 -7.80 9.33 12.07
N PHE A 69 -8.14 8.48 11.09
CA PHE A 69 -7.19 7.55 10.49
C PHE A 69 -6.00 8.29 9.83
N ALA A 70 -6.25 9.37 9.07
CA ALA A 70 -5.19 10.16 8.47
C ALA A 70 -4.21 10.73 9.51
N ILE A 71 -4.71 11.19 10.67
CA ILE A 71 -3.89 11.68 11.79
C ILE A 71 -3.07 10.52 12.39
N ILE A 72 -3.66 9.34 12.57
CA ILE A 72 -2.96 8.15 13.09
C ILE A 72 -1.84 7.71 12.12
N ALA A 73 -2.05 7.82 10.81
CA ALA A 73 -1.06 7.45 9.80
C ALA A 73 0.13 8.43 9.70
N GLN A 74 -0.04 9.70 10.10
CA GLN A 74 0.96 10.75 9.91
C GLN A 74 2.34 10.43 10.53
N PRO A 75 2.47 9.93 11.76
CA PRO A 75 3.77 9.59 12.34
C PRO A 75 4.53 8.54 11.54
N TYR A 76 3.84 7.57 10.96
CA TYR A 76 4.46 6.52 10.13
C TYR A 76 4.97 7.08 8.81
N ILE A 77 4.21 8.01 8.19
CA ILE A 77 4.66 8.74 7.00
C ILE A 77 5.93 9.52 7.31
N LEU A 78 5.96 10.28 8.41
CA LEU A 78 7.13 11.05 8.81
C LEU A 78 8.34 10.15 9.10
N ASN A 79 8.14 8.99 9.70
CA ASN A 79 9.21 8.02 9.93
C ASN A 79 9.81 7.52 8.60
N VAL A 80 9.01 7.29 7.56
CA VAL A 80 9.52 6.94 6.23
C VAL A 80 10.37 8.07 5.65
N PHE A 81 9.93 9.34 5.76
CA PHE A 81 10.72 10.50 5.33
C PHE A 81 12.06 10.57 6.04
N GLN A 82 12.10 10.32 7.36
CA GLN A 82 13.32 10.27 8.14
C GLN A 82 14.27 9.16 7.67
N ASN A 83 13.74 7.96 7.39
CA ASN A 83 14.54 6.84 6.86
C ASN A 83 15.17 7.15 5.49
N TYR A 84 14.47 7.93 4.65
CA TYR A 84 15.03 8.42 3.39
C TYR A 84 16.00 9.61 3.55
N GLY A 85 16.11 10.19 4.73
CA GLY A 85 16.86 11.43 4.94
C GLY A 85 16.26 12.65 4.22
N TRP A 86 14.96 12.61 3.92
CA TRP A 86 14.28 13.72 3.24
C TRP A 86 13.98 14.85 4.24
N LYS A 87 14.16 16.09 3.78
CA LYS A 87 13.85 17.27 4.59
C LYS A 87 12.36 17.36 4.91
N THR A 88 12.03 17.53 6.18
CA THR A 88 10.66 17.70 6.68
C THR A 88 10.40 19.10 7.24
N GLU A 89 11.46 19.82 7.60
CA GLU A 89 11.37 21.17 8.17
C GLU A 89 10.79 22.16 7.14
N ASN A 90 9.81 22.94 7.57
CA ASN A 90 9.10 23.93 6.73
C ASN A 90 8.44 23.31 5.47
N LYS A 91 8.11 22.03 5.51
CA LYS A 91 7.42 21.32 4.43
C LYS A 91 6.03 20.87 4.87
N ASN A 92 5.07 21.03 3.98
CA ASN A 92 3.72 20.51 4.15
C ASN A 92 3.65 19.09 3.60
N ILE A 93 3.89 18.09 4.45
CA ILE A 93 3.76 16.67 4.13
C ILE A 93 2.31 16.27 4.41
N ARG A 94 1.59 15.88 3.38
CA ARG A 94 0.16 15.62 3.47
C ARG A 94 -0.28 14.38 2.68
N ILE A 95 -1.32 13.76 3.14
CA ILE A 95 -2.09 12.83 2.34
C ILE A 95 -2.86 13.63 1.29
N LYS A 96 -2.51 13.41 0.02
CA LYS A 96 -3.09 14.10 -1.14
C LYS A 96 -4.44 13.51 -1.52
N GLU A 97 -4.52 12.19 -1.51
CA GLU A 97 -5.68 11.39 -1.89
C GLU A 97 -5.76 10.17 -0.97
N MET A 98 -6.97 9.79 -0.59
CA MET A 98 -7.23 8.60 0.22
C MET A 98 -8.54 7.97 -0.25
N TRP A 99 -8.55 6.65 -0.40
CA TRP A 99 -9.73 5.89 -0.84
C TRP A 99 -9.75 4.51 -0.24
N ALA A 100 -10.89 3.82 -0.33
CA ALA A 100 -11.02 2.43 0.06
C ALA A 100 -11.22 1.51 -1.14
N ILE A 101 -10.81 0.26 -0.97
CA ILE A 101 -11.04 -0.84 -1.91
C ILE A 101 -11.62 -2.01 -1.13
N ILE A 102 -12.71 -2.59 -1.64
CA ILE A 102 -13.27 -3.86 -1.16
C ILE A 102 -13.08 -4.88 -2.28
N ASN A 103 -12.31 -5.92 -2.02
CA ASN A 103 -12.12 -7.05 -2.93
C ASN A 103 -12.80 -8.30 -2.37
N LYS A 104 -13.75 -8.85 -3.11
CA LYS A 104 -14.40 -10.13 -2.83
C LYS A 104 -13.56 -11.29 -3.35
N ASN A 105 -14.04 -12.50 -3.15
CA ASN A 105 -13.44 -13.69 -3.77
C ASN A 105 -13.33 -13.48 -5.28
N GLY A 106 -12.15 -13.74 -5.83
CA GLY A 106 -11.85 -13.56 -7.24
C GLY A 106 -11.26 -12.21 -7.62
N ASP A 107 -11.49 -11.15 -6.85
CA ASP A 107 -11.05 -9.79 -7.16
C ASP A 107 -9.57 -9.57 -6.86
N PHE A 108 -8.95 -8.66 -7.61
CA PHE A 108 -7.52 -8.34 -7.49
C PHE A 108 -7.22 -6.91 -7.96
N ASN A 109 -5.96 -6.47 -7.80
CA ASN A 109 -5.48 -5.23 -8.39
C ASN A 109 -4.33 -5.53 -9.36
N VAL A 110 -4.43 -5.00 -10.59
CA VAL A 110 -3.39 -5.16 -11.63
C VAL A 110 -2.12 -4.41 -11.27
N LEU A 111 -1.02 -4.71 -11.96
CA LEU A 111 0.24 -4.00 -11.82
C LEU A 111 0.07 -2.53 -12.23
N HIS A 112 0.45 -1.63 -11.33
CA HIS A 112 0.36 -0.18 -11.53
C HIS A 112 1.35 0.58 -10.66
N THR A 113 1.43 1.89 -10.87
CA THR A 113 2.18 2.88 -10.08
C THR A 113 1.29 4.07 -9.78
N HIS A 114 1.73 4.97 -8.90
CA HIS A 114 1.00 6.19 -8.56
C HIS A 114 1.81 7.43 -9.01
N PRO A 115 1.51 8.01 -10.18
CA PRO A 115 2.23 9.20 -10.66
C PRO A 115 1.90 10.45 -9.84
N ASN A 116 2.83 11.42 -9.84
CA ASN A 116 2.66 12.72 -9.20
C ASN A 116 2.48 12.70 -7.67
N CYS A 117 3.09 11.73 -7.00
CA CYS A 117 3.24 11.67 -5.54
C CYS A 117 4.57 10.99 -5.18
N TYR A 118 5.01 11.16 -3.93
CA TYR A 118 6.30 10.64 -3.47
C TYR A 118 6.16 9.23 -2.87
N LEU A 119 5.14 9.05 -2.04
CA LEU A 119 4.85 7.77 -1.40
C LEU A 119 3.41 7.37 -1.67
N SER A 120 3.19 6.08 -1.68
CA SER A 120 1.87 5.45 -1.64
C SER A 120 1.79 4.51 -0.47
N ALA A 121 0.58 4.24 0.00
CA ALA A 121 0.35 3.38 1.13
C ALA A 121 -0.89 2.51 0.95
N ALA A 122 -0.88 1.39 1.66
CA ALA A 122 -2.02 0.48 1.77
C ALA A 122 -2.18 0.04 3.23
N TYR A 123 -3.31 0.37 3.84
CA TYR A 123 -3.67 -0.06 5.17
C TYR A 123 -4.75 -1.14 5.12
N TYR A 124 -4.50 -2.26 5.76
CA TYR A 124 -5.38 -3.42 5.75
C TYR A 124 -6.38 -3.37 6.90
N VAL A 125 -7.58 -2.89 6.60
CA VAL A 125 -8.70 -2.82 7.54
C VAL A 125 -9.28 -4.20 7.81
N LYS A 126 -9.35 -5.05 6.77
CA LYS A 126 -9.74 -6.46 6.86
C LYS A 126 -8.87 -7.28 5.91
N ALA A 127 -8.22 -8.30 6.44
CA ALA A 127 -7.29 -9.14 5.70
C ALA A 127 -7.47 -10.62 6.11
N PRO A 128 -8.52 -11.29 5.64
CA PRO A 128 -8.74 -12.70 5.95
C PRO A 128 -7.62 -13.57 5.37
N GLU A 129 -7.45 -14.76 5.91
CA GLU A 129 -6.52 -15.74 5.39
C GLU A 129 -6.77 -15.99 3.89
N ASN A 130 -5.71 -16.12 3.09
CA ASN A 130 -5.77 -16.28 1.63
C ASN A 130 -6.40 -15.09 0.86
N CYS A 131 -6.49 -13.91 1.44
CA CYS A 131 -7.04 -12.73 0.78
C CYS A 131 -6.16 -12.13 -0.33
N GLY A 132 -5.01 -12.76 -0.63
CA GLY A 132 -4.05 -12.31 -1.65
C GLY A 132 -2.98 -11.38 -1.08
N ARG A 133 -1.73 -11.61 -1.49
CA ARG A 133 -0.54 -10.87 -1.03
C ARG A 133 -0.38 -9.56 -1.78
N PHE A 134 0.20 -8.56 -1.13
CA PHE A 134 0.80 -7.41 -1.80
C PHE A 134 2.08 -7.84 -2.50
N GLN A 135 2.26 -7.46 -3.75
CA GLN A 135 3.45 -7.79 -4.54
C GLN A 135 4.02 -6.55 -5.20
N VAL A 136 5.34 -6.45 -5.16
CA VAL A 136 6.11 -5.43 -5.88
C VAL A 136 6.90 -6.06 -7.02
N GLU A 137 7.16 -5.30 -8.06
CA GLU A 137 8.05 -5.67 -9.15
C GLU A 137 9.19 -4.66 -9.26
N SER A 138 10.37 -5.13 -9.66
CA SER A 138 11.53 -4.25 -9.84
C SER A 138 11.21 -3.16 -10.86
N PRO A 139 11.45 -1.88 -10.54
CA PRO A 139 11.31 -0.79 -11.50
C PRO A 139 12.42 -0.81 -12.55
N ASN A 140 13.49 -1.56 -12.31
CA ASN A 140 14.59 -1.72 -13.26
C ASN A 140 14.22 -2.72 -14.36
N ILE A 141 13.69 -2.20 -15.47
CA ILE A 141 13.25 -3.00 -16.62
C ILE A 141 14.41 -3.80 -17.24
N ALA A 142 15.63 -3.29 -17.18
CA ALA A 142 16.80 -4.00 -17.72
C ALA A 142 17.04 -5.36 -17.06
N ARG A 143 16.66 -5.52 -15.81
CA ARG A 143 16.73 -6.81 -15.10
C ARG A 143 15.82 -7.89 -15.70
N ARG A 144 14.83 -7.53 -16.53
CA ARG A 144 13.88 -8.47 -17.13
C ARG A 144 14.34 -9.06 -18.47
N HIS A 145 15.41 -8.51 -19.05
CA HIS A 145 15.78 -8.85 -20.43
C HIS A 145 16.82 -9.97 -20.60
N SER A 146 17.59 -10.30 -19.58
CA SER A 146 18.67 -11.29 -19.69
C SER A 146 19.00 -11.91 -18.36
N TYR A 147 18.31 -12.97 -18.02
CA TYR A 147 18.63 -13.74 -16.82
C TYR A 147 19.03 -15.16 -17.17
N PRO A 148 20.12 -15.68 -16.58
CA PRO A 148 20.39 -17.10 -16.54
C PRO A 148 19.31 -17.82 -15.73
N GLU A 149 19.23 -19.14 -15.90
CA GLU A 149 18.38 -19.96 -15.04
C GLU A 149 18.74 -19.75 -13.56
N ILE A 150 17.71 -19.52 -12.73
CA ILE A 150 17.86 -19.24 -11.31
C ILE A 150 17.61 -20.53 -10.53
N SER A 151 18.63 -21.05 -9.88
CA SER A 151 18.51 -22.19 -8.98
C SER A 151 17.96 -21.82 -7.61
N ILE A 152 18.37 -20.67 -7.07
CA ILE A 152 17.93 -20.16 -5.75
C ILE A 152 17.63 -18.68 -5.86
N ARG A 153 16.39 -18.29 -5.53
CA ARG A 153 16.01 -16.88 -5.46
C ARG A 153 16.61 -16.20 -4.23
N ASN A 154 17.15 -15.00 -4.46
CA ASN A 154 17.69 -14.13 -3.42
C ASN A 154 17.53 -12.66 -3.82
N GLU A 155 17.97 -11.74 -2.99
CA GLU A 155 17.84 -10.30 -3.21
C GLU A 155 18.64 -9.75 -4.41
N LEU A 156 19.63 -10.50 -4.92
CA LEU A 156 20.43 -10.08 -6.08
C LEU A 156 19.73 -10.42 -7.40
N ASN A 157 18.88 -11.44 -7.42
CA ASN A 157 18.25 -11.97 -8.64
C ASN A 157 16.70 -11.90 -8.61
N THR A 158 16.13 -11.26 -7.59
CA THR A 158 14.67 -11.11 -7.47
C THR A 158 14.17 -9.99 -8.38
N GLU A 159 13.23 -10.32 -9.25
CA GLU A 159 12.49 -9.36 -10.10
C GLU A 159 11.23 -8.84 -9.42
N GLY A 160 10.73 -9.54 -8.43
CA GLY A 160 9.56 -9.16 -7.66
C GLY A 160 9.44 -9.96 -6.37
N ALA A 161 8.85 -9.34 -5.37
CA ALA A 161 8.67 -9.90 -4.04
C ALA A 161 7.23 -9.75 -3.55
N GLY A 162 6.78 -10.69 -2.72
CA GLY A 162 5.52 -10.60 -2.01
C GLY A 162 5.74 -10.17 -0.57
N VAL A 163 4.87 -9.31 -0.07
CA VAL A 163 4.80 -8.94 1.34
C VAL A 163 3.58 -9.63 1.92
N ASP A 164 3.78 -10.42 2.96
CA ASP A 164 2.69 -11.00 3.75
C ASP A 164 2.01 -9.90 4.55
N ILE A 165 0.70 -9.91 4.52
CA ILE A 165 -0.13 -8.88 5.12
C ILE A 165 -1.15 -9.50 6.08
N ASP A 166 -1.42 -8.75 7.14
CA ASP A 166 -2.44 -9.05 8.12
C ASP A 166 -3.30 -7.81 8.39
N GLU A 167 -4.41 -8.02 9.04
CA GLU A 167 -5.28 -6.94 9.52
C GLU A 167 -4.51 -5.99 10.44
N GLY A 168 -4.65 -4.67 10.24
CA GLY A 168 -3.92 -3.63 10.97
C GLY A 168 -2.53 -3.32 10.41
N ASP A 169 -2.09 -4.00 9.34
CA ASP A 169 -0.84 -3.67 8.67
C ASP A 169 -0.97 -2.40 7.81
N LEU A 170 0.01 -1.53 7.92
CA LEU A 170 0.21 -0.36 7.07
C LEU A 170 1.49 -0.55 6.27
N LEU A 171 1.37 -0.66 4.96
CA LEU A 171 2.49 -0.63 4.02
C LEU A 171 2.66 0.78 3.48
N ILE A 172 3.91 1.31 3.48
CA ILE A 172 4.26 2.58 2.83
C ILE A 172 5.44 2.30 1.90
N PHE A 173 5.38 2.78 0.68
CA PHE A 173 6.37 2.48 -0.36
C PHE A 173 6.50 3.64 -1.37
N PRO A 174 7.58 3.71 -2.16
CA PRO A 174 7.73 4.71 -3.21
C PRO A 174 6.57 4.64 -4.21
N ALA A 175 5.99 5.77 -4.53
CA ALA A 175 4.83 5.82 -5.43
C ALA A 175 5.12 5.30 -6.84
N TYR A 176 6.38 5.38 -7.28
CA TYR A 176 6.85 4.85 -8.57
C TYR A 176 7.06 3.33 -8.57
N LEU A 177 7.10 2.68 -7.39
CA LEU A 177 7.35 1.23 -7.29
C LEU A 177 6.17 0.46 -7.89
N PRO A 178 6.39 -0.31 -8.99
CA PRO A 178 5.33 -1.09 -9.59
C PRO A 178 4.83 -2.16 -8.63
N HIS A 179 3.52 -2.18 -8.39
CA HIS A 179 2.92 -3.11 -7.45
C HIS A 179 1.54 -3.58 -7.91
N LYS A 180 1.14 -4.72 -7.36
CA LYS A 180 -0.16 -5.35 -7.58
C LYS A 180 -0.61 -6.05 -6.32
N VAL A 181 -1.89 -6.39 -6.25
CA VAL A 181 -2.42 -7.23 -5.16
C VAL A 181 -3.02 -8.47 -5.77
N ARG A 182 -2.58 -9.63 -5.27
CA ARG A 182 -3.07 -10.94 -5.76
C ARG A 182 -4.55 -11.11 -5.48
N GLN A 183 -5.12 -12.02 -6.25
CA GLN A 183 -6.52 -12.40 -6.13
C GLN A 183 -6.87 -12.80 -4.71
N ASN A 184 -7.97 -12.26 -4.21
CA ASN A 184 -8.59 -12.71 -2.98
C ASN A 184 -9.19 -14.11 -3.22
N LYS A 185 -8.70 -15.11 -2.51
CA LYS A 185 -9.17 -16.50 -2.56
C LYS A 185 -9.88 -16.91 -1.28
N SER A 186 -10.13 -15.96 -0.37
CA SER A 186 -10.91 -16.19 0.84
C SER A 186 -12.42 -16.15 0.56
N GLY A 187 -13.20 -16.65 1.49
CA GLY A 187 -14.66 -16.50 1.46
C GLY A 187 -15.16 -15.14 1.95
N GLU A 188 -14.26 -14.21 2.29
CA GLU A 188 -14.58 -12.93 2.92
C GLU A 188 -14.02 -11.75 2.13
N ASP A 189 -14.56 -10.54 2.38
CA ASP A 189 -14.05 -9.32 1.81
C ASP A 189 -12.66 -8.99 2.38
N ARG A 190 -11.71 -8.64 1.52
CA ARG A 190 -10.51 -7.88 1.87
C ARG A 190 -10.83 -6.40 1.75
N ILE A 191 -10.57 -5.62 2.82
CA ILE A 191 -10.81 -4.17 2.84
C ILE A 191 -9.50 -3.45 3.06
N VAL A 192 -9.16 -2.54 2.15
CA VAL A 192 -7.91 -1.77 2.17
C VAL A 192 -8.23 -0.28 2.03
N ILE A 193 -7.60 0.55 2.87
CA ILE A 193 -7.52 2.00 2.64
C ILE A 193 -6.17 2.28 1.99
N SER A 194 -6.19 2.87 0.80
CA SER A 194 -4.99 3.34 0.12
C SER A 194 -4.91 4.86 0.14
N PHE A 195 -3.70 5.39 0.18
CA PHE A 195 -3.50 6.83 0.10
C PHE A 195 -2.17 7.20 -0.55
N ASN A 196 -2.11 8.39 -1.12
CA ASN A 196 -0.93 8.98 -1.71
C ASN A 196 -0.43 10.15 -0.87
N VAL A 197 0.90 10.27 -0.75
CA VAL A 197 1.55 11.33 0.02
C VAL A 197 2.27 12.29 -0.91
N ASP A 198 2.03 13.58 -0.69
CA ASP A 198 2.65 14.70 -1.39
C ASP A 198 3.42 15.58 -0.40
N ILE A 199 4.39 16.33 -0.91
CA ILE A 199 5.15 17.32 -0.16
C ILE A 199 5.10 18.65 -0.92
N ARG A 200 4.80 19.72 -0.23
CA ARG A 200 4.80 21.07 -0.78
C ARG A 200 5.79 21.96 -0.02
N ALA A 201 6.27 22.95 -0.73
CA ALA A 201 7.05 24.03 -0.13
C ALA A 201 6.21 24.85 0.82
#